data_48b2049874e93eafdee6b51330b1d8b5
#
_entry.id   48b2049874e93eafdee6b51330b1d8b5
#
_cell.length_a   1.000
_cell.length_b   1.000
_cell.length_c   1.000
_cell.angle_alpha   90.00
_cell.angle_beta   90.00
_cell.angle_gamma   90.00
#
_symmetry.space_group_name_H-M   'P 1'
#
loop_
_entity.id
_entity.type
_entity.pdbx_description
1 polymer ?
#
loop_
_entity_poly.entity_id
_entity_poly.type
_entity_poly.pdbx_seq_one_letter_code
_entity_poly.pdbx_strand_id
1 'polypeptide(L)'
;VFCSNPVEGYRHTTDKYSYDVLKKKVFDYKRGLQTFVKFDEVGDYFNLTGGEPTLHPDFLKILALIRTEFPQNLIRLLSNGRTMADPDFARRTCGIGGHPFEIAVPMFGGDARSHEAISRTPGSFAQTSEGLRNLQKHRKPGQIVEIRIIMTKVQARFLDGLVDYLLAEFPWVDRVVFLYEEIEGFAEMYKDRLLFTQSECSAHIDRNYDKLKKFKDVRMYHFSLCAVPTRLWPHVWNTLAGFKITWLEGCRTKCQYRDQCVGVHRSYVKHTGAPDIAPIETPRPVTFTGDPYHPILSSDGDAVRA
;
A
#
# COMPACT_ATOMS: atom_id res chain seq x y z
N VAL A 1 14.90 3.12 5.73
CA VAL A 1 15.67 1.88 5.81
C VAL A 1 15.15 0.82 4.83
N PHE A 2 13.90 0.88 4.40
CA PHE A 2 13.25 -0.12 3.53
C PHE A 2 12.61 0.50 2.27
N CYS A 3 13.15 1.60 1.77
CA CYS A 3 12.65 2.18 0.51
C CYS A 3 13.09 1.27 -0.65
N SER A 4 12.13 0.74 -1.40
CA SER A 4 12.39 -0.05 -2.61
C SER A 4 12.82 0.82 -3.80
N ASN A 5 12.62 2.14 -3.74
CA ASN A 5 13.10 3.06 -4.75
C ASN A 5 14.55 3.46 -4.48
N PRO A 6 15.48 3.28 -5.43
CA PRO A 6 16.83 3.76 -5.29
C PRO A 6 16.84 5.30 -5.33
N VAL A 7 17.32 5.92 -4.25
CA VAL A 7 17.29 7.39 -4.09
C VAL A 7 18.58 8.05 -4.59
N GLU A 8 19.55 7.28 -5.07
CA GLU A 8 20.73 7.88 -5.69
C GLU A 8 20.33 8.76 -6.88
N GLY A 9 20.55 10.05 -6.73
CA GLY A 9 20.28 11.04 -7.78
C GLY A 9 18.92 11.75 -7.72
N TYR A 10 18.01 11.49 -6.76
CA TYR A 10 16.75 12.26 -6.69
C TYR A 10 16.97 13.78 -6.53
N ARG A 11 18.04 14.19 -5.87
CA ARG A 11 18.39 15.63 -5.74
C ARG A 11 18.81 16.27 -7.07
N HIS A 12 19.16 15.45 -8.06
CA HIS A 12 19.62 15.89 -9.39
C HIS A 12 18.61 15.61 -10.50
N THR A 13 17.40 15.14 -10.16
CA THR A 13 16.38 14.76 -11.15
C THR A 13 15.22 15.74 -11.27
N THR A 14 15.34 16.93 -10.65
CA THR A 14 14.31 17.99 -10.77
C THR A 14 13.99 18.33 -12.21
N ASP A 15 14.99 18.36 -13.10
CA ASP A 15 14.78 18.66 -14.52
C ASP A 15 13.98 17.58 -15.24
N LYS A 16 14.16 16.29 -14.86
CA LYS A 16 13.41 15.17 -15.45
C LYS A 16 11.95 15.15 -15.03
N TYR A 17 11.60 15.82 -13.96
CA TYR A 17 10.27 15.87 -13.38
C TYR A 17 9.75 17.30 -13.22
N SER A 18 10.33 18.27 -13.92
CA SER A 18 9.80 19.63 -13.94
C SER A 18 8.33 19.65 -14.38
N TYR A 19 7.60 20.69 -14.01
CA TYR A 19 6.19 20.83 -14.40
C TYR A 19 5.98 20.67 -15.90
N ASP A 20 6.84 21.30 -16.73
CA ASP A 20 6.71 21.24 -18.20
C ASP A 20 6.94 19.84 -18.75
N VAL A 21 7.92 19.10 -18.21
CA VAL A 21 8.16 17.70 -18.59
C VAL A 21 6.97 16.82 -18.20
N LEU A 22 6.44 16.97 -16.97
CA LEU A 22 5.28 16.20 -16.51
C LEU A 22 4.03 16.59 -17.31
N LYS A 23 3.82 17.87 -17.57
CA LYS A 23 2.74 18.37 -18.41
C LYS A 23 2.78 17.72 -19.80
N LYS A 24 3.95 17.73 -20.44
CA LYS A 24 4.12 17.05 -21.73
C LYS A 24 3.74 15.58 -21.64
N LYS A 25 4.22 14.84 -20.62
CA LYS A 25 3.88 13.42 -20.42
C LYS A 25 2.37 13.19 -20.25
N VAL A 26 1.68 14.05 -19.51
CA VAL A 26 0.23 13.98 -19.31
C VAL A 26 -0.51 14.13 -20.65
N PHE A 27 -0.12 15.11 -21.49
CA PHE A 27 -0.73 15.30 -22.80
C PHE A 27 -0.34 14.21 -23.80
N ASP A 28 0.90 13.72 -23.77
CA ASP A 28 1.31 12.58 -24.60
C ASP A 28 0.53 11.32 -24.25
N TYR A 29 0.29 11.06 -22.96
CA TYR A 29 -0.58 9.97 -22.50
C TYR A 29 -2.02 10.16 -23.00
N LYS A 30 -2.59 11.35 -22.87
CA LYS A 30 -3.95 11.66 -23.36
C LYS A 30 -4.09 11.41 -24.87
N ARG A 31 -3.02 11.61 -25.64
CA ARG A 31 -2.97 11.37 -27.09
C ARG A 31 -2.59 9.94 -27.46
N GLY A 32 -2.37 9.05 -26.51
CA GLY A 32 -1.92 7.68 -26.73
C GLY A 32 -0.45 7.55 -27.19
N LEU A 33 0.33 8.63 -27.11
CA LEU A 33 1.73 8.66 -27.55
C LEU A 33 2.70 8.20 -26.46
N GLN A 34 2.30 8.24 -25.22
CA GLN A 34 3.07 7.85 -24.05
C GLN A 34 2.29 6.87 -23.22
N THR A 35 2.92 5.77 -22.88
CA THR A 35 2.42 4.91 -21.80
C THR A 35 3.16 5.29 -20.52
N PHE A 36 2.45 5.72 -19.48
CA PHE A 36 2.93 5.50 -18.12
C PHE A 36 3.05 3.98 -17.93
N VAL A 37 3.98 3.52 -17.07
CA VAL A 37 4.13 2.09 -16.81
C VAL A 37 2.72 1.53 -16.56
N LYS A 38 2.21 0.72 -17.48
CA LYS A 38 0.97 -0.01 -17.28
C LYS A 38 1.24 -1.00 -16.16
N PHE A 39 0.73 -0.70 -14.99
CA PHE A 39 0.44 -1.75 -14.05
C PHE A 39 -0.77 -2.47 -14.62
N ASP A 40 -0.57 -3.74 -14.95
CA ASP A 40 -1.50 -4.58 -15.65
C ASP A 40 -2.95 -4.32 -15.22
N GLU A 41 -3.79 -3.99 -16.20
CA GLU A 41 -5.25 -4.18 -16.24
C GLU A 41 -6.11 -3.56 -15.11
N VAL A 42 -5.54 -2.96 -14.09
CA VAL A 42 -6.27 -2.32 -12.97
C VAL A 42 -6.69 -0.90 -13.35
N GLY A 43 -7.34 -0.73 -14.46
CA GLY A 43 -7.96 0.55 -14.83
C GLY A 43 -6.99 1.73 -14.89
N ASP A 44 -7.37 2.76 -15.60
CA ASP A 44 -6.60 3.99 -15.75
C ASP A 44 -6.61 4.80 -14.45
N TYR A 45 -5.61 4.65 -13.62
CA TYR A 45 -5.41 5.50 -12.46
C TYR A 45 -4.02 6.14 -12.46
N PHE A 46 -3.93 7.33 -11.87
CA PHE A 46 -2.67 8.06 -11.73
C PHE A 46 -2.09 7.86 -10.34
N ASN A 47 -0.92 7.27 -10.27
CA ASN A 47 -0.20 7.06 -9.03
C ASN A 47 0.86 8.15 -8.85
N LEU A 48 0.60 9.12 -7.97
CA LEU A 48 1.55 10.15 -7.60
C LEU A 48 2.45 9.63 -6.50
N THR A 49 3.66 9.28 -6.86
CA THR A 49 4.66 8.66 -5.99
C THR A 49 6.07 9.15 -6.35
N GLY A 50 7.05 8.70 -5.63
CA GLY A 50 8.45 9.05 -5.88
C GLY A 50 9.26 9.02 -4.59
N GLY A 51 10.05 10.06 -4.30
CA GLY A 51 10.55 10.31 -2.94
C GLY A 51 9.37 10.70 -2.05
N GLU A 52 9.10 12.02 -1.99
CA GLU A 52 7.85 12.55 -1.42
C GLU A 52 7.24 13.50 -2.44
N PRO A 53 6.14 13.14 -3.10
CA PRO A 53 5.57 13.93 -4.20
C PRO A 53 5.12 15.32 -3.76
N THR A 54 4.66 15.48 -2.51
CA THR A 54 4.18 16.76 -2.00
C THR A 54 5.28 17.79 -1.74
N LEU A 55 6.54 17.39 -1.81
CA LEU A 55 7.70 18.29 -1.78
C LEU A 55 8.06 18.85 -3.15
N HIS A 56 7.42 18.37 -4.22
CA HIS A 56 7.64 18.95 -5.55
C HIS A 56 7.10 20.38 -5.57
N PRO A 57 7.88 21.39 -6.04
CA PRO A 57 7.48 22.81 -5.97
C PRO A 57 6.16 23.09 -6.69
N ASP A 58 5.87 22.36 -7.76
CA ASP A 58 4.64 22.50 -8.55
C ASP A 58 3.62 21.39 -8.27
N PHE A 59 3.68 20.70 -7.11
CA PHE A 59 2.81 19.56 -6.81
C PHE A 59 1.34 19.88 -7.04
N LEU A 60 0.83 20.99 -6.49
CA LEU A 60 -0.58 21.36 -6.62
C LEU A 60 -0.96 21.72 -8.08
N LYS A 61 -0.03 22.25 -8.87
CA LYS A 61 -0.27 22.49 -10.30
C LYS A 61 -0.34 21.18 -11.09
N ILE A 62 0.52 20.22 -10.76
CA ILE A 62 0.51 18.88 -11.37
C ILE A 62 -0.78 18.15 -11.01
N LEU A 63 -1.20 18.17 -9.75
CA LEU A 63 -2.46 17.59 -9.30
C LEU A 63 -3.66 18.20 -10.02
N ALA A 64 -3.69 19.53 -10.13
CA ALA A 64 -4.73 20.26 -10.85
C ALA A 64 -4.76 19.89 -12.35
N LEU A 65 -3.59 19.82 -12.99
CA LEU A 65 -3.47 19.42 -14.39
C LEU A 65 -4.07 18.02 -14.61
N ILE A 66 -3.66 17.04 -13.81
CA ILE A 66 -4.15 15.66 -13.95
C ILE A 66 -5.66 15.62 -13.72
N ARG A 67 -6.18 16.27 -12.68
CA ARG A 67 -7.62 16.30 -12.41
C ARG A 67 -8.43 16.98 -13.52
N THR A 68 -7.89 18.04 -14.12
CA THR A 68 -8.54 18.74 -15.23
C THR A 68 -8.58 17.88 -16.49
N GLU A 69 -7.46 17.26 -16.84
CA GLU A 69 -7.33 16.46 -18.06
C GLU A 69 -8.00 15.08 -17.96
N PHE A 70 -8.15 14.55 -16.72
CA PHE A 70 -8.71 13.23 -16.43
C PHE A 70 -9.69 13.30 -15.25
N PRO A 71 -10.85 13.96 -15.44
CA PRO A 71 -11.76 14.26 -14.35
C PRO A 71 -12.38 13.03 -13.66
N GLN A 72 -12.49 11.91 -14.37
CA GLN A 72 -13.11 10.66 -13.87
C GLN A 72 -12.11 9.61 -13.38
N ASN A 73 -10.82 9.82 -13.66
CA ASN A 73 -9.82 8.82 -13.28
C ASN A 73 -9.45 8.92 -11.80
N LEU A 74 -9.20 7.78 -11.18
CA LEU A 74 -8.66 7.74 -9.83
C LEU A 74 -7.26 8.37 -9.82
N ILE A 75 -7.05 9.32 -8.92
CA ILE A 75 -5.70 9.80 -8.56
C ILE A 75 -5.38 9.24 -7.18
N ARG A 76 -4.28 8.51 -7.08
CA ARG A 76 -3.75 8.00 -5.80
C ARG A 76 -2.48 8.75 -5.46
N LEU A 77 -2.47 9.40 -4.31
CA LEU A 77 -1.31 10.07 -3.74
C LEU A 77 -0.66 9.18 -2.68
N LEU A 78 0.57 8.75 -2.92
CA LEU A 78 1.39 8.05 -1.93
C LEU A 78 2.32 9.08 -1.27
N SER A 79 1.98 9.51 -0.06
CA SER A 79 2.71 10.56 0.67
C SER A 79 2.98 10.13 2.11
N ASN A 80 4.10 10.56 2.67
CA ASN A 80 4.38 10.38 4.09
C ASN A 80 3.44 11.20 5.01
N GLY A 81 2.55 12.01 4.44
CA GLY A 81 1.53 12.78 5.15
C GLY A 81 2.04 14.01 5.91
N ARG A 82 3.35 14.24 5.96
CA ARG A 82 3.95 15.30 6.81
C ARG A 82 3.64 16.71 6.34
N THR A 83 3.59 16.93 5.03
CA THR A 83 3.20 18.24 4.46
C THR A 83 1.75 18.59 4.73
N MET A 84 0.90 17.57 4.95
CA MET A 84 -0.50 17.75 5.34
C MET A 84 -0.67 18.28 6.78
N ALA A 85 0.41 18.35 7.58
CA ALA A 85 0.40 19.05 8.88
C ALA A 85 0.12 20.54 8.73
N ASP A 86 0.41 21.14 7.56
CA ASP A 86 -0.10 22.46 7.20
C ASP A 86 -1.58 22.34 6.78
N PRO A 87 -2.53 22.92 7.52
CA PRO A 87 -3.95 22.79 7.24
C PRO A 87 -4.37 23.45 5.91
N ASP A 88 -3.69 24.52 5.47
CA ASP A 88 -3.98 25.13 4.17
C ASP A 88 -3.53 24.23 3.02
N PHE A 89 -2.35 23.62 3.13
CA PHE A 89 -1.87 22.67 2.15
C PHE A 89 -2.80 21.43 2.08
N ALA A 90 -3.23 20.87 3.21
CA ALA A 90 -4.17 19.76 3.25
C ALA A 90 -5.51 20.13 2.59
N ARG A 91 -6.07 21.30 2.94
CA ARG A 91 -7.31 21.84 2.36
C ARG A 91 -7.21 21.99 0.85
N ARG A 92 -6.12 22.56 0.35
CA ARG A 92 -5.88 22.78 -1.09
C ARG A 92 -5.71 21.45 -1.81
N THR A 93 -4.94 20.52 -1.26
CA THR A 93 -4.72 19.18 -1.83
C THR A 93 -6.04 18.42 -1.96
N CYS A 94 -6.85 18.35 -0.91
CA CYS A 94 -8.16 17.72 -0.95
C CYS A 94 -9.12 18.42 -1.94
N GLY A 95 -9.11 19.76 -1.97
CA GLY A 95 -9.94 20.55 -2.87
C GLY A 95 -9.62 20.30 -4.35
N ILE A 96 -8.33 20.34 -4.70
CA ILE A 96 -7.86 20.14 -6.09
C ILE A 96 -7.97 18.67 -6.48
N GLY A 97 -7.65 17.73 -5.57
CA GLY A 97 -7.72 16.29 -5.82
C GLY A 97 -9.12 15.83 -6.27
N GLY A 98 -10.17 16.48 -5.77
CA GLY A 98 -11.54 16.19 -6.19
C GLY A 98 -11.96 14.74 -5.89
N HIS A 99 -12.71 14.12 -6.81
CA HIS A 99 -13.15 12.72 -6.72
C HIS A 99 -13.10 12.09 -8.12
N PRO A 100 -12.68 10.82 -8.25
CA PRO A 100 -12.13 9.93 -7.21
C PRO A 100 -10.66 10.24 -6.84
N PHE A 101 -10.39 10.35 -5.55
CA PHE A 101 -9.05 10.67 -5.02
C PHE A 101 -8.76 9.83 -3.78
N GLU A 102 -7.56 9.23 -3.73
CA GLU A 102 -7.10 8.40 -2.63
C GLU A 102 -5.76 8.92 -2.11
N ILE A 103 -5.64 9.08 -0.81
CA ILE A 103 -4.40 9.50 -0.14
C ILE A 103 -3.96 8.36 0.77
N ALA A 104 -2.81 7.78 0.46
CA ALA A 104 -2.24 6.66 1.18
C ALA A 104 -1.03 7.13 2.00
N VAL A 105 -1.12 6.98 3.31
CA VAL A 105 -0.14 7.48 4.29
C VAL A 105 0.47 6.31 5.06
N PRO A 106 1.79 6.12 5.05
CA PRO A 106 2.44 5.09 5.84
C PRO A 106 2.50 5.49 7.32
N MET A 107 2.18 4.53 8.20
CA MET A 107 2.38 4.65 9.64
C MET A 107 3.22 3.49 10.15
N PHE A 108 4.19 3.78 11.03
CA PHE A 108 5.21 2.80 11.47
C PHE A 108 5.15 2.47 12.95
N GLY A 109 4.40 3.21 13.74
CA GLY A 109 4.23 2.97 15.17
C GLY A 109 3.15 3.86 15.76
N GLY A 110 2.66 3.50 16.94
CA GLY A 110 1.61 4.23 17.66
C GLY A 110 2.13 5.38 18.54
N ASP A 111 3.44 5.60 18.54
CA ASP A 111 4.10 6.68 19.29
C ASP A 111 5.35 7.17 18.54
N ALA A 112 5.92 8.30 18.98
CA ALA A 112 7.10 8.88 18.36
C ALA A 112 8.29 7.92 18.35
N ARG A 113 8.52 7.18 19.44
CA ARG A 113 9.67 6.26 19.56
C ARG A 113 9.60 5.13 18.52
N SER A 114 8.47 4.49 18.40
CA SER A 114 8.28 3.36 17.48
C SER A 114 8.23 3.82 16.02
N HIS A 115 7.51 4.91 15.73
CA HIS A 115 7.40 5.46 14.37
C HIS A 115 8.76 5.98 13.88
N GLU A 116 9.47 6.75 14.69
CA GLU A 116 10.73 7.40 14.31
C GLU A 116 11.91 6.42 14.30
N ALA A 117 11.83 5.31 15.03
CA ALA A 117 12.79 4.21 14.90
C ALA A 117 12.86 3.67 13.46
N ILE A 118 11.75 3.75 12.71
CA ILE A 118 11.62 3.27 11.33
C ILE A 118 11.80 4.42 10.33
N SER A 119 11.06 5.52 10.48
CA SER A 119 11.14 6.67 9.56
C SER A 119 12.51 7.36 9.58
N ARG A 120 13.27 7.22 10.68
CA ARG A 120 14.57 7.87 10.91
C ARG A 120 14.50 9.39 10.87
N THR A 121 13.36 9.96 11.15
CA THR A 121 13.13 11.41 11.07
C THR A 121 12.46 11.88 12.36
N PRO A 122 13.19 12.59 13.24
CA PRO A 122 12.61 13.19 14.44
C PRO A 122 11.43 14.12 14.09
N GLY A 123 10.35 14.07 14.86
CA GLY A 123 9.14 14.85 14.67
C GLY A 123 8.19 14.30 13.59
N SER A 124 8.59 13.25 12.86
CA SER A 124 7.74 12.69 11.78
C SER A 124 6.43 12.11 12.30
N PHE A 125 6.42 11.49 13.48
CA PHE A 125 5.19 10.97 14.10
C PHE A 125 4.15 12.07 14.31
N ALA A 126 4.57 13.15 14.97
CA ALA A 126 3.69 14.28 15.23
C ALA A 126 3.17 14.93 13.95
N GLN A 127 4.06 15.15 12.97
CA GLN A 127 3.69 15.73 11.67
C GLN A 127 2.73 14.84 10.89
N THR A 128 2.97 13.53 10.80
CA THR A 128 2.09 12.60 10.08
C THR A 128 0.73 12.49 10.78
N SER A 129 0.70 12.44 12.12
CA SER A 129 -0.54 12.40 12.89
C SER A 129 -1.36 13.69 12.71
N GLU A 130 -0.72 14.85 12.73
CA GLU A 130 -1.40 16.12 12.46
C GLU A 130 -1.89 16.21 11.03
N GLY A 131 -1.09 15.69 10.07
CA GLY A 131 -1.51 15.57 8.67
C GLY A 131 -2.79 14.74 8.51
N LEU A 132 -2.90 13.61 9.22
CA LEU A 132 -4.11 12.80 9.23
C LEU A 132 -5.32 13.53 9.82
N ARG A 133 -5.15 14.30 10.91
CA ARG A 133 -6.23 15.13 11.48
C ARG A 133 -6.70 16.20 10.49
N ASN A 134 -5.78 16.84 9.79
CA ASN A 134 -6.11 17.80 8.74
C ASN A 134 -6.80 17.15 7.54
N LEU A 135 -6.38 15.95 7.13
CA LEU A 135 -7.08 15.18 6.09
C LEU A 135 -8.51 14.84 6.51
N GLN A 136 -8.74 14.42 7.76
CA GLN A 136 -10.08 14.21 8.31
C GLN A 136 -10.96 15.45 8.15
N LYS A 137 -10.42 16.62 8.51
CA LYS A 137 -11.12 17.89 8.49
C LYS A 137 -11.43 18.40 7.07
N HIS A 138 -10.54 18.16 6.12
CA HIS A 138 -10.58 18.82 4.81
C HIS A 138 -10.92 17.91 3.64
N ARG A 139 -10.91 16.58 3.82
CA ARG A 139 -11.30 15.64 2.76
C ARG A 139 -12.73 15.90 2.28
N LYS A 140 -12.96 15.66 0.99
CA LYS A 140 -14.27 15.79 0.38
C LYS A 140 -15.01 14.44 0.40
N PRO A 141 -16.36 14.44 0.31
CA PRO A 141 -17.12 13.21 0.17
C PRO A 141 -16.57 12.34 -0.97
N GLY A 142 -16.45 11.05 -0.74
CA GLY A 142 -15.92 10.08 -1.69
C GLY A 142 -14.39 9.99 -1.78
N GLN A 143 -13.65 10.90 -1.15
CA GLN A 143 -12.20 10.76 -1.04
C GLN A 143 -11.84 9.70 -0.01
N ILE A 144 -10.83 8.88 -0.32
CA ILE A 144 -10.37 7.78 0.51
C ILE A 144 -9.06 8.18 1.20
N VAL A 145 -8.98 7.95 2.50
CA VAL A 145 -7.73 8.01 3.26
C VAL A 145 -7.36 6.60 3.71
N GLU A 146 -6.20 6.17 3.24
CA GLU A 146 -5.65 4.83 3.47
C GLU A 146 -4.41 4.91 4.38
N ILE A 147 -4.34 4.08 5.40
CA ILE A 147 -3.12 3.87 6.19
C ILE A 147 -2.37 2.67 5.61
N ARG A 148 -1.09 2.84 5.30
CA ARG A 148 -0.20 1.77 4.85
C ARG A 148 0.74 1.33 5.95
N ILE A 149 0.74 0.04 6.24
CA ILE A 149 1.64 -0.61 7.19
C ILE A 149 2.54 -1.54 6.39
N ILE A 150 3.79 -1.10 6.17
CA ILE A 150 4.77 -1.90 5.45
C ILE A 150 5.32 -2.95 6.41
N MET A 151 4.98 -4.20 6.18
CA MET A 151 5.29 -5.30 7.07
C MET A 151 6.72 -5.79 6.88
N THR A 152 7.57 -5.43 7.82
CA THR A 152 8.94 -5.90 7.98
C THR A 152 9.10 -6.53 9.36
N LYS A 153 10.16 -7.30 9.57
CA LYS A 153 10.50 -7.86 10.89
C LYS A 153 10.62 -6.80 11.98
N VAL A 154 11.06 -5.59 11.62
CA VAL A 154 11.13 -4.45 12.56
C VAL A 154 9.75 -3.88 12.83
N GLN A 155 8.94 -3.69 11.78
CA GLN A 155 7.58 -3.15 11.90
C GLN A 155 6.67 -4.05 12.76
N ALA A 156 6.79 -5.35 12.61
CA ALA A 156 5.98 -6.32 13.33
C ALA A 156 6.06 -6.17 14.86
N ARG A 157 7.18 -5.68 15.39
CA ARG A 157 7.37 -5.42 16.82
C ARG A 157 6.52 -4.28 17.38
N PHE A 158 6.08 -3.39 16.52
CA PHE A 158 5.30 -2.19 16.89
C PHE A 158 3.84 -2.28 16.46
N LEU A 159 3.45 -3.41 15.85
CA LEU A 159 2.14 -3.53 15.21
C LEU A 159 0.98 -3.38 16.20
N ASP A 160 1.05 -4.04 17.35
CA ASP A 160 -0.03 -4.04 18.34
C ASP A 160 -0.32 -2.61 18.82
N GLY A 161 0.73 -1.87 19.21
CA GLY A 161 0.60 -0.46 19.63
C GLY A 161 0.16 0.46 18.50
N LEU A 162 0.57 0.16 17.25
CA LEU A 162 0.11 0.93 16.10
C LEU A 162 -1.39 0.71 15.85
N VAL A 163 -1.87 -0.53 15.90
CA VAL A 163 -3.30 -0.84 15.71
C VAL A 163 -4.14 -0.18 16.81
N ASP A 164 -3.68 -0.24 18.06
CA ASP A 164 -4.37 0.43 19.18
C ASP A 164 -4.44 1.94 18.98
N TYR A 165 -3.33 2.56 18.56
CA TYR A 165 -3.28 3.99 18.26
C TYR A 165 -4.23 4.38 17.11
N LEU A 166 -4.24 3.61 16.02
CA LEU A 166 -5.12 3.89 14.89
C LEU A 166 -6.60 3.77 15.26
N LEU A 167 -6.97 2.80 16.09
CA LEU A 167 -8.34 2.67 16.59
C LEU A 167 -8.75 3.80 17.52
N ALA A 168 -7.82 4.31 18.31
CA ALA A 168 -8.10 5.41 19.25
C ALA A 168 -8.19 6.76 18.55
N GLU A 169 -7.24 7.08 17.67
CA GLU A 169 -7.08 8.41 17.10
C GLU A 169 -7.68 8.56 15.68
N PHE A 170 -7.68 7.46 14.91
CA PHE A 170 -8.05 7.49 13.49
C PHE A 170 -9.05 6.39 13.08
N PRO A 171 -10.11 6.10 13.89
CA PRO A 171 -11.10 5.07 13.52
C PRO A 171 -11.88 5.41 12.25
N TRP A 172 -11.81 6.63 11.79
CA TRP A 172 -12.49 7.17 10.61
C TRP A 172 -11.77 6.87 9.29
N VAL A 173 -10.52 6.39 9.31
CA VAL A 173 -9.81 6.05 8.07
C VAL A 173 -10.59 5.01 7.27
N ASP A 174 -10.59 5.18 5.95
CA ASP A 174 -11.42 4.34 5.09
C ASP A 174 -10.81 2.96 4.91
N ARG A 175 -9.45 2.88 4.95
CA ARG A 175 -8.74 1.62 4.70
C ARG A 175 -7.46 1.51 5.50
N VAL A 176 -7.16 0.30 5.97
CA VAL A 176 -5.85 -0.09 6.51
C VAL A 176 -5.27 -1.18 5.63
N VAL A 177 -4.07 -0.96 5.11
CA VAL A 177 -3.38 -1.90 4.21
C VAL A 177 -2.12 -2.42 4.87
N PHE A 178 -2.02 -3.73 4.99
CA PHE A 178 -0.79 -4.44 5.31
C PHE A 178 -0.11 -4.84 4.01
N LEU A 179 1.08 -4.32 3.78
CA LEU A 179 1.85 -4.59 2.57
C LEU A 179 3.10 -5.39 2.96
N TYR A 180 3.19 -6.63 2.48
CA TYR A 180 4.40 -7.41 2.68
C TYR A 180 5.56 -6.79 1.89
N GLU A 181 6.69 -6.59 2.55
CA GLU A 181 7.84 -5.87 2.03
C GLU A 181 8.42 -6.51 0.77
N GLU A 182 8.61 -5.71 -0.27
CA GLU A 182 9.42 -6.07 -1.43
C GLU A 182 10.90 -5.75 -1.16
N ILE A 183 11.75 -6.77 -1.11
CA ILE A 183 13.19 -6.59 -0.86
C ILE A 183 13.88 -6.24 -2.18
N GLU A 184 13.79 -4.97 -2.54
CA GLU A 184 14.39 -4.36 -3.73
C GLU A 184 15.09 -3.04 -3.34
N GLY A 185 16.00 -2.56 -4.18
CA GLY A 185 16.69 -1.29 -3.96
C GLY A 185 17.44 -1.24 -2.63
N PHE A 186 17.26 -0.18 -1.84
CA PHE A 186 17.94 -0.05 -0.54
C PHE A 186 17.52 -1.12 0.48
N ALA A 187 16.33 -1.70 0.35
CA ALA A 187 15.91 -2.77 1.25
C ALA A 187 16.83 -4.00 1.17
N GLU A 188 17.45 -4.29 0.02
CA GLU A 188 18.41 -5.39 -0.13
C GLU A 188 19.62 -5.26 0.79
N MET A 189 20.09 -4.04 1.06
CA MET A 189 21.23 -3.78 1.95
C MET A 189 20.92 -4.11 3.42
N TYR A 190 19.64 -4.14 3.78
CA TYR A 190 19.18 -4.36 5.15
C TYR A 190 18.30 -5.61 5.29
N LYS A 191 18.31 -6.50 4.29
CA LYS A 191 17.45 -7.68 4.21
C LYS A 191 17.42 -8.51 5.50
N ASP A 192 18.58 -8.75 6.11
CA ASP A 192 18.70 -9.60 7.32
C ASP A 192 17.94 -9.00 8.54
N ARG A 193 17.73 -7.69 8.53
CA ARG A 193 16.97 -6.97 9.56
C ARG A 193 15.50 -6.80 9.23
N LEU A 194 15.15 -6.88 7.95
CA LEU A 194 13.80 -6.62 7.46
C LEU A 194 13.01 -7.89 7.22
N LEU A 195 13.68 -8.93 6.68
CA LEU A 195 13.04 -10.16 6.27
C LEU A 195 12.59 -11.03 7.44
N PHE A 196 11.42 -11.58 7.28
CA PHE A 196 10.85 -12.73 7.99
C PHE A 196 9.91 -13.46 7.01
N THR A 197 9.43 -14.65 7.34
CA THR A 197 8.57 -15.38 6.42
C THR A 197 7.20 -14.71 6.31
N GLN A 198 6.48 -14.98 5.22
CA GLN A 198 5.10 -14.49 5.07
C GLN A 198 4.18 -15.07 6.16
N SER A 199 4.42 -16.32 6.57
CA SER A 199 3.68 -16.96 7.65
C SER A 199 3.93 -16.30 9.00
N GLU A 200 5.19 -15.96 9.34
CA GLU A 200 5.50 -15.19 10.54
C GLU A 200 4.84 -13.81 10.49
N CYS A 201 4.91 -13.15 9.33
CA CYS A 201 4.28 -11.86 9.11
C CYS A 201 2.77 -11.90 9.33
N SER A 202 2.09 -12.83 8.67
CA SER A 202 0.64 -12.97 8.76
C SER A 202 0.16 -13.35 10.18
N ALA A 203 0.97 -14.10 10.94
CA ALA A 203 0.69 -14.40 12.34
C ALA A 203 0.67 -13.15 13.23
N HIS A 204 1.50 -12.12 12.93
CA HIS A 204 1.41 -10.85 13.64
C HIS A 204 0.13 -10.08 13.32
N ILE A 205 -0.32 -10.11 12.07
CA ILE A 205 -1.60 -9.50 11.66
C ILE A 205 -2.76 -10.27 12.31
N ASP A 206 -2.71 -11.59 12.28
CA ASP A 206 -3.73 -12.48 12.81
C ASP A 206 -4.00 -12.30 14.32
N ARG A 207 -2.95 -12.03 15.11
CA ARG A 207 -3.10 -11.70 16.54
C ARG A 207 -3.92 -10.42 16.78
N ASN A 208 -3.99 -9.54 15.83
CA ASN A 208 -4.78 -8.31 15.89
C ASN A 208 -6.16 -8.44 15.23
N TYR A 209 -6.56 -9.62 14.76
CA TYR A 209 -7.76 -9.83 13.94
C TYR A 209 -9.02 -9.18 14.51
N ASP A 210 -9.31 -9.37 15.81
CA ASP A 210 -10.51 -8.82 16.44
C ASP A 210 -10.49 -7.28 16.52
N LYS A 211 -9.32 -6.69 16.61
CA LYS A 211 -9.14 -5.23 16.52
C LYS A 211 -9.32 -4.77 15.08
N LEU A 212 -8.78 -5.50 14.12
CA LEU A 212 -8.82 -5.15 12.69
C LEU A 212 -10.24 -5.14 12.13
N LYS A 213 -11.12 -6.03 12.60
CA LYS A 213 -12.55 -6.04 12.24
C LYS A 213 -13.30 -4.74 12.58
N LYS A 214 -12.73 -3.87 13.41
CA LYS A 214 -13.32 -2.56 13.73
C LYS A 214 -13.05 -1.50 12.70
N PHE A 215 -12.10 -1.72 11.78
CA PHE A 215 -11.87 -0.82 10.64
C PHE A 215 -12.85 -1.13 9.51
N LYS A 216 -13.13 -0.14 8.70
CA LYS A 216 -14.10 -0.22 7.58
C LYS A 216 -13.64 -1.17 6.47
N ASP A 217 -12.35 -1.12 6.11
CA ASP A 217 -11.73 -1.93 5.06
C ASP A 217 -10.30 -2.27 5.49
N VAL A 218 -9.97 -3.55 5.52
CA VAL A 218 -8.63 -4.04 5.83
C VAL A 218 -8.15 -4.88 4.66
N ARG A 219 -6.95 -4.60 4.15
CA ARG A 219 -6.38 -5.31 3.01
C ARG A 219 -4.96 -5.79 3.29
N MET A 220 -4.63 -6.92 2.72
CA MET A 220 -3.31 -7.52 2.75
C MET A 220 -2.78 -7.65 1.33
N TYR A 221 -1.70 -6.96 1.02
CA TYR A 221 -1.09 -6.96 -0.31
C TYR A 221 0.20 -7.75 -0.32
N HIS A 222 0.45 -8.48 -1.41
CA HIS A 222 1.67 -9.27 -1.66
C HIS A 222 1.80 -10.51 -0.77
N PHE A 223 0.70 -11.05 -0.26
CA PHE A 223 0.68 -12.29 0.52
C PHE A 223 0.21 -13.46 -0.32
N SER A 224 0.95 -14.57 -0.27
CA SER A 224 0.51 -15.85 -0.83
C SER A 224 -0.52 -16.50 0.10
N LEU A 225 -1.63 -17.01 -0.42
CA LEU A 225 -2.72 -17.56 0.41
C LEU A 225 -2.26 -18.66 1.37
N CYS A 226 -1.32 -19.54 0.95
CA CYS A 226 -0.81 -20.62 1.78
C CYS A 226 -0.04 -20.16 3.02
N ALA A 227 0.49 -18.93 3.00
CA ALA A 227 1.22 -18.33 4.12
C ALA A 227 0.32 -17.50 5.04
N VAL A 228 -0.99 -17.48 4.80
CA VAL A 228 -1.95 -16.67 5.55
C VAL A 228 -3.01 -17.58 6.20
N PRO A 229 -3.34 -17.39 7.50
CA PRO A 229 -4.46 -18.07 8.12
C PRO A 229 -5.76 -17.88 7.33
N THR A 230 -6.56 -18.95 7.17
CA THR A 230 -7.73 -18.94 6.27
C THR A 230 -8.71 -17.81 6.59
N ARG A 231 -8.91 -17.48 7.87
CA ARG A 231 -9.79 -16.38 8.29
C ARG A 231 -9.34 -14.98 7.80
N LEU A 232 -8.10 -14.81 7.39
CA LEU A 232 -7.58 -13.58 6.81
C LEU A 232 -7.66 -13.56 5.27
N TRP A 233 -8.01 -14.65 4.61
CA TRP A 233 -8.08 -14.72 3.13
C TRP A 233 -9.02 -13.69 2.50
N PRO A 234 -10.17 -13.34 3.11
CA PRO A 234 -11.03 -12.27 2.61
C PRO A 234 -10.36 -10.89 2.55
N HIS A 235 -9.24 -10.72 3.25
CA HIS A 235 -8.47 -9.50 3.25
C HIS A 235 -7.29 -9.50 2.26
N VAL A 236 -7.00 -10.64 1.62
CA VAL A 236 -5.88 -10.75 0.66
C VAL A 236 -6.29 -10.26 -0.72
N TRP A 237 -5.48 -9.34 -1.26
CA TRP A 237 -5.69 -8.74 -2.57
C TRP A 237 -4.52 -9.00 -3.50
N ASN A 238 -4.81 -9.38 -4.73
CA ASN A 238 -3.84 -9.69 -5.78
C ASN A 238 -3.37 -8.39 -6.48
N THR A 239 -2.37 -7.72 -5.91
CA THR A 239 -1.90 -6.40 -6.37
C THR A 239 -0.49 -6.42 -6.96
N LEU A 240 0.16 -7.59 -7.05
CA LEU A 240 1.49 -7.71 -7.66
C LEU A 240 1.41 -7.61 -9.18
N ALA A 241 2.32 -6.85 -9.77
CA ALA A 241 2.49 -6.85 -11.22
C ALA A 241 3.01 -8.22 -11.72
N GLY A 242 2.46 -8.71 -12.83
CA GLY A 242 2.75 -10.06 -13.35
C GLY A 242 4.24 -10.36 -13.52
N PHE A 243 5.05 -9.37 -13.94
CA PHE A 243 6.50 -9.54 -14.10
C PHE A 243 7.26 -9.69 -12.76
N LYS A 244 6.64 -9.36 -11.63
CA LYS A 244 7.20 -9.55 -10.29
C LYS A 244 6.83 -10.89 -9.67
N ILE A 245 5.90 -11.61 -10.26
CA ILE A 245 5.36 -12.87 -9.74
C ILE A 245 6.22 -14.06 -10.18
N THR A 246 6.37 -15.02 -9.30
CA THR A 246 6.85 -16.36 -9.61
C THR A 246 5.95 -17.41 -8.96
N TRP A 247 6.05 -18.64 -9.46
CA TRP A 247 5.29 -19.79 -8.99
C TRP A 247 6.25 -20.94 -8.72
N LEU A 248 6.22 -21.47 -7.53
CA LEU A 248 6.95 -22.69 -7.20
C LEU A 248 6.30 -23.90 -7.91
N GLU A 249 7.05 -24.98 -8.10
CA GLU A 249 6.57 -26.16 -8.81
C GLU A 249 5.28 -26.74 -8.21
N GLY A 250 5.23 -26.90 -6.87
CA GLY A 250 4.04 -27.36 -6.19
C GLY A 250 2.82 -26.46 -6.37
N CYS A 251 3.04 -25.13 -6.46
CA CYS A 251 1.95 -24.17 -6.71
C CYS A 251 1.36 -24.36 -8.12
N ARG A 252 2.19 -24.73 -9.10
CA ARG A 252 1.74 -24.92 -10.48
C ARG A 252 0.97 -26.22 -10.69
N THR A 253 1.36 -27.28 -9.97
CA THR A 253 0.92 -28.66 -10.25
C THR A 253 -0.13 -29.18 -9.28
N LYS A 254 -0.14 -28.68 -8.03
CA LYS A 254 -0.95 -29.28 -6.95
C LYS A 254 -1.87 -28.33 -6.21
N CYS A 255 -1.61 -27.00 -6.30
CA CYS A 255 -2.36 -26.04 -5.49
C CYS A 255 -3.77 -25.81 -6.00
N GLN A 256 -4.77 -26.00 -5.14
CA GLN A 256 -6.19 -25.79 -5.46
C GLN A 256 -6.57 -24.31 -5.64
N TYR A 257 -5.73 -23.39 -5.14
CA TYR A 257 -6.02 -21.95 -5.12
C TYR A 257 -5.04 -21.14 -6.01
N ARG A 258 -4.43 -21.80 -6.99
CA ARG A 258 -3.48 -21.13 -7.88
C ARG A 258 -4.08 -19.90 -8.58
N ASP A 259 -5.32 -20.02 -9.05
CA ASP A 259 -5.98 -18.97 -9.83
C ASP A 259 -6.55 -17.84 -8.96
N GLN A 260 -6.68 -18.07 -7.65
CA GLN A 260 -7.10 -17.08 -6.66
C GLN A 260 -5.92 -16.42 -5.94
N CYS A 261 -4.71 -16.94 -6.10
CA CYS A 261 -3.53 -16.49 -5.36
C CYS A 261 -2.73 -15.48 -6.19
N VAL A 262 -2.17 -14.48 -5.52
CA VAL A 262 -1.23 -13.53 -6.15
C VAL A 262 0.09 -14.17 -6.59
N GLY A 263 0.35 -15.42 -6.17
CA GLY A 263 1.65 -16.06 -6.35
C GLY A 263 2.68 -15.60 -5.32
N VAL A 264 3.95 -15.63 -5.68
CA VAL A 264 5.06 -15.27 -4.79
C VAL A 264 5.89 -14.18 -5.43
N HIS A 265 6.21 -13.13 -4.69
CA HIS A 265 7.09 -12.07 -5.19
C HIS A 265 8.52 -12.63 -5.42
N ARG A 266 9.12 -12.31 -6.58
CA ARG A 266 10.44 -12.85 -6.96
C ARG A 266 11.53 -12.53 -5.95
N SER A 267 11.51 -11.32 -5.34
CA SER A 267 12.52 -10.97 -4.33
C SER A 267 12.40 -11.82 -3.08
N TYR A 268 11.17 -12.22 -2.69
CA TYR A 268 10.98 -13.14 -1.57
C TYR A 268 11.66 -14.49 -1.82
N VAL A 269 11.40 -15.09 -2.97
CA VAL A 269 12.05 -16.36 -3.35
C VAL A 269 13.58 -16.20 -3.42
N LYS A 270 14.06 -15.12 -4.05
CA LYS A 270 15.50 -14.81 -4.19
C LYS A 270 16.22 -14.77 -2.83
N HIS A 271 15.59 -14.16 -1.83
CA HIS A 271 16.25 -13.85 -0.56
C HIS A 271 15.98 -14.84 0.58
N THR A 272 14.86 -15.58 0.51
CA THR A 272 14.48 -16.54 1.57
C THR A 272 14.40 -17.98 1.10
N GLY A 273 14.33 -18.24 -0.20
CA GLY A 273 13.98 -19.55 -0.75
C GLY A 273 12.51 -19.92 -0.57
N ALA A 274 11.68 -19.02 0.01
CA ALA A 274 10.25 -19.20 0.25
C ALA A 274 9.91 -20.49 1.04
N PRO A 275 10.48 -20.71 2.24
CA PRO A 275 10.39 -21.97 2.98
C PRO A 275 8.97 -22.27 3.51
N ASP A 276 8.13 -21.26 3.62
CA ASP A 276 6.75 -21.33 4.13
C ASP A 276 5.70 -21.36 3.00
N ILE A 277 6.13 -21.36 1.74
CA ILE A 277 5.23 -21.43 0.60
C ILE A 277 5.07 -22.89 0.15
N ALA A 278 3.89 -23.42 0.34
CA ALA A 278 3.54 -24.79 -0.02
C ALA A 278 2.17 -24.85 -0.73
N PRO A 279 1.96 -25.79 -1.65
CA PRO A 279 0.65 -25.94 -2.28
C PRO A 279 -0.44 -26.28 -1.27
N ILE A 280 -1.62 -25.70 -1.46
CA ILE A 280 -2.81 -26.08 -0.70
C ILE A 280 -3.53 -27.13 -1.52
N GLU A 281 -3.40 -28.40 -1.11
CA GLU A 281 -3.93 -29.55 -1.87
C GLU A 281 -5.37 -29.91 -1.46
N THR A 282 -5.81 -29.46 -0.29
CA THR A 282 -7.17 -29.71 0.22
C THR A 282 -8.00 -28.44 0.12
N PRO A 283 -9.19 -28.49 -0.50
CA PRO A 283 -10.12 -27.36 -0.52
C PRO A 283 -10.45 -26.84 0.88
N ARG A 284 -10.59 -25.52 0.98
CA ARG A 284 -11.04 -24.85 2.20
C ARG A 284 -12.44 -24.27 1.98
N PRO A 285 -13.25 -24.15 3.04
CA PRO A 285 -14.58 -23.58 2.92
C PRO A 285 -14.48 -22.06 2.77
N VAL A 286 -14.49 -21.58 1.52
CA VAL A 286 -14.42 -20.17 1.17
C VAL A 286 -15.40 -19.84 0.07
N THR A 287 -15.87 -18.58 0.03
CA THR A 287 -16.70 -18.05 -1.04
C THR A 287 -15.86 -17.15 -1.94
N PHE A 288 -15.98 -17.33 -3.25
CA PHE A 288 -15.27 -16.53 -4.23
C PHE A 288 -16.09 -15.32 -4.68
N THR A 289 -15.43 -14.20 -4.98
CA THR A 289 -16.07 -12.98 -5.50
C THR A 289 -16.26 -13.01 -7.01
N GLY A 290 -15.41 -13.74 -7.73
CA GLY A 290 -15.24 -13.64 -9.18
C GLY A 290 -14.31 -12.49 -9.62
N ASP A 291 -13.89 -11.60 -8.73
CA ASP A 291 -12.93 -10.54 -9.01
C ASP A 291 -11.49 -11.09 -8.86
N PRO A 292 -10.65 -11.06 -9.92
CA PRO A 292 -9.29 -11.56 -9.86
C PRO A 292 -8.38 -10.78 -8.88
N TYR A 293 -8.72 -9.54 -8.58
CA TYR A 293 -7.97 -8.72 -7.62
C TYR A 293 -8.36 -8.97 -6.17
N HIS A 294 -9.62 -9.32 -5.93
CA HIS A 294 -10.14 -9.67 -4.62
C HIS A 294 -10.91 -10.99 -4.70
N PRO A 295 -10.23 -12.12 -4.87
CA PRO A 295 -10.87 -13.37 -5.28
C PRO A 295 -11.70 -14.07 -4.18
N ILE A 296 -11.46 -13.76 -2.90
CA ILE A 296 -12.11 -14.44 -1.77
C ILE A 296 -12.95 -13.45 -0.98
N LEU A 297 -14.26 -13.70 -0.91
CA LEU A 297 -15.23 -12.88 -0.21
C LEU A 297 -15.32 -13.20 1.27
N SER A 298 -15.39 -14.50 1.63
CA SER A 298 -15.53 -14.96 3.01
C SER A 298 -14.85 -16.32 3.21
N SER A 299 -14.53 -16.62 4.45
CA SER A 299 -14.06 -17.93 4.92
C SER A 299 -14.89 -18.38 6.11
N ASP A 300 -14.92 -19.68 6.41
CA ASP A 300 -15.62 -20.21 7.60
C ASP A 300 -15.12 -19.55 8.88
N GLY A 301 -16.07 -18.97 9.62
CA GLY A 301 -15.84 -18.20 10.84
C GLY A 301 -16.33 -16.77 10.81
N ASP A 302 -16.52 -16.19 9.62
CA ASP A 302 -17.14 -14.89 9.45
C ASP A 302 -18.54 -15.04 8.85
N ALA A 303 -19.56 -15.06 9.72
CA ALA A 303 -20.93 -14.88 9.27
C ALA A 303 -21.01 -13.54 8.53
N VAL A 304 -21.38 -13.59 7.27
CA VAL A 304 -21.60 -12.44 6.39
C VAL A 304 -22.44 -11.41 7.15
N ARG A 305 -21.86 -10.27 7.50
CA ARG A 305 -22.67 -9.10 7.84
C ARG A 305 -23.13 -8.51 6.50
N ALA A 306 -24.39 -8.83 6.19
CA ALA A 306 -25.12 -8.21 5.09
C ALA A 306 -25.33 -6.70 5.34
#